data_e2f05ea594bcca95075ec49ee5b7ef4d
#
_entry.id   e2f05ea594bcca95075ec49ee5b7ef4d
#
_cell.length_a   1.000
_cell.length_b   1.000
_cell.length_c   1.000
_cell.angle_alpha   90.00
_cell.angle_beta   90.00
_cell.angle_gamma   90.00
#
_symmetry.space_group_name_H-M   'P 1'
#
loop_
_entity.id
_entity.type
_entity.pdbx_description
1 polymer ?
#
loop_
_entity_poly.entity_id
_entity_poly.type
_entity_poly.pdbx_seq_one_letter_code
_entity_poly.pdbx_strand_id
1 'polypeptide(L)'
;MKEELHSNYIYKYDVLRGYVFDLLHFAMKMHPDISKERPAGNAAERITHILFELLERQFPIDDLHRTVQLHSPSDFAEQLNIHVNHLNRSVKEVTGKTTGEVIAERFLLEAKRLLQLSPLSISEISYALGFSEPTRFNAFFKRHTNMAPTAFRKK
;
A
#
# COMPACT_ATOMS: atom_id res chain seq x y z
N MET A 1 15.82 -15.71 13.06
CA MET A 1 15.58 -14.35 12.55
C MET A 1 16.87 -13.59 12.22
N LYS A 2 17.89 -13.48 13.11
CA LYS A 2 19.16 -12.80 12.79
C LYS A 2 19.98 -13.53 11.72
N GLU A 3 20.00 -14.84 11.70
CA GLU A 3 20.71 -15.66 10.72
C GLU A 3 20.07 -15.54 9.33
N GLU A 4 18.75 -15.44 9.25
CA GLU A 4 18.00 -15.31 8.00
C GLU A 4 18.21 -13.97 7.30
N LEU A 5 18.44 -12.89 8.05
CA LEU A 5 18.75 -11.56 7.50
C LEU A 5 20.05 -11.54 6.68
N HIS A 6 21.01 -12.40 7.03
CA HIS A 6 22.31 -12.53 6.36
C HIS A 6 22.37 -13.71 5.38
N SER A 7 21.28 -14.46 5.24
CA SER A 7 21.17 -15.59 4.33
C SER A 7 21.09 -15.10 2.87
N ASN A 8 21.74 -15.84 1.96
CA ASN A 8 21.59 -15.66 0.50
C ASN A 8 20.39 -16.47 -0.06
N TYR A 9 19.50 -16.97 0.81
CA TYR A 9 18.34 -17.72 0.40
C TYR A 9 17.35 -16.84 -0.37
N ILE A 10 16.94 -17.34 -1.54
CA ILE A 10 16.14 -16.57 -2.52
C ILE A 10 14.77 -16.13 -1.96
N TYR A 11 14.19 -16.93 -1.04
CA TYR A 11 12.91 -16.66 -0.37
C TYR A 11 13.05 -16.12 1.06
N LYS A 12 14.22 -15.58 1.44
CA LYS A 12 14.48 -15.10 2.81
C LYS A 12 13.45 -14.06 3.30
N TYR A 13 12.95 -13.23 2.41
CA TYR A 13 11.95 -12.22 2.77
C TYR A 13 10.57 -12.82 3.03
N ASP A 14 10.22 -13.94 2.38
CA ASP A 14 8.98 -14.66 2.65
C ASP A 14 9.06 -15.37 4.01
N VAL A 15 10.21 -15.95 4.35
CA VAL A 15 10.47 -16.51 5.66
C VAL A 15 10.42 -15.45 6.75
N LEU A 16 11.05 -14.29 6.51
CA LEU A 16 11.01 -13.15 7.44
C LEU A 16 9.59 -12.61 7.63
N ARG A 17 8.80 -12.55 6.56
CA ARG A 17 7.37 -12.20 6.61
C ARG A 17 6.61 -13.20 7.49
N GLY A 18 6.85 -14.50 7.33
CA GLY A 18 6.28 -15.55 8.17
C GLY A 18 6.59 -15.32 9.66
N TYR A 19 7.84 -15.06 10.02
CA TYR A 19 8.22 -14.75 11.40
C TYR A 19 7.55 -13.49 11.97
N VAL A 20 7.36 -12.46 11.14
CA VAL A 20 6.63 -11.25 11.54
C VAL A 20 5.16 -11.58 11.81
N PHE A 21 4.52 -12.38 10.95
CA PHE A 21 3.14 -12.83 11.17
C PHE A 21 3.01 -13.68 12.43
N ASP A 22 3.93 -14.61 12.66
CA ASP A 22 3.94 -15.44 13.88
C ASP A 22 4.11 -14.58 15.13
N LEU A 23 5.00 -13.58 15.09
CA LEU A 23 5.20 -12.66 16.19
C LEU A 23 3.95 -11.81 16.47
N LEU A 24 3.28 -11.32 15.42
CA LEU A 24 2.00 -10.61 15.54
C LEU A 24 0.91 -11.49 16.14
N HIS A 25 0.77 -12.73 15.67
CA HIS A 25 -0.17 -13.70 16.22
C HIS A 25 0.12 -14.03 17.67
N PHE A 26 1.40 -14.19 18.02
CA PHE A 26 1.82 -14.42 19.40
C PHE A 26 1.49 -13.20 20.29
N ALA A 27 1.78 -12.00 19.84
CA ALA A 27 1.42 -10.77 20.55
C ALA A 27 -0.10 -10.62 20.74
N MET A 28 -0.90 -10.90 19.70
CA MET A 28 -2.37 -10.92 19.78
C MET A 28 -2.88 -11.98 20.77
N LYS A 29 -2.23 -13.15 20.86
CA LYS A 29 -2.60 -14.20 21.81
C LYS A 29 -2.27 -13.83 23.25
N MET A 30 -1.19 -13.07 23.47
CA MET A 30 -0.81 -12.58 24.80
C MET A 30 -1.67 -11.40 25.28
N HIS A 31 -2.29 -10.68 24.35
CA HIS A 31 -3.18 -9.56 24.63
C HIS A 31 -4.56 -9.79 23.97
N PRO A 32 -5.36 -10.75 24.48
CA PRO A 32 -6.68 -11.06 23.90
C PRO A 32 -7.65 -9.87 23.95
N ASP A 33 -7.40 -8.86 24.79
CA ASP A 33 -8.21 -7.66 24.89
C ASP A 33 -8.04 -6.72 23.71
N ILE A 34 -6.91 -6.76 22.97
CA ILE A 34 -6.74 -5.98 21.74
C ILE A 34 -7.69 -6.44 20.64
N SER A 35 -8.13 -7.71 20.67
CA SER A 35 -9.10 -8.24 19.71
C SER A 35 -10.55 -8.03 20.13
N LYS A 36 -10.80 -7.76 21.43
CA LYS A 36 -12.15 -7.56 21.99
C LYS A 36 -12.55 -6.10 22.11
N GLU A 37 -11.61 -5.21 22.30
CA GLU A 37 -11.82 -3.78 22.23
C GLU A 37 -11.58 -3.25 20.79
N ARG A 38 -12.39 -3.75 19.84
CA ARG A 38 -12.87 -2.78 18.85
C ARG A 38 -13.96 -2.00 19.59
N PRO A 39 -13.70 -0.76 20.06
CA PRO A 39 -14.80 0.13 20.35
C PRO A 39 -15.69 0.04 19.14
N ALA A 40 -16.99 0.18 19.31
CA ALA A 40 -17.88 0.44 18.19
C ALA A 40 -17.39 1.76 17.59
N GLY A 41 -16.32 1.68 16.79
CA GLY A 41 -15.67 2.81 16.18
C GLY A 41 -16.73 3.56 15.41
N ASN A 42 -16.67 4.86 15.41
CA ASN A 42 -17.66 5.63 14.69
C ASN A 42 -17.67 5.15 13.22
N ALA A 43 -18.71 5.46 12.47
CA ALA A 43 -18.83 4.99 11.08
C ALA A 43 -17.60 5.40 10.24
N ALA A 44 -16.97 6.54 10.56
CA ALA A 44 -15.78 7.03 9.87
C ALA A 44 -14.55 6.11 10.07
N GLU A 45 -14.34 5.60 11.29
CA GLU A 45 -13.25 4.65 11.57
C GLU A 45 -13.42 3.33 10.80
N ARG A 46 -14.65 2.79 10.76
CA ARG A 46 -14.95 1.56 10.01
C ARG A 46 -14.72 1.74 8.51
N ILE A 47 -15.21 2.84 7.94
CA ILE A 47 -15.03 3.15 6.51
C ILE A 47 -13.55 3.30 6.19
N THR A 48 -12.81 4.04 7.02
CA THR A 48 -11.38 4.25 6.85
C THR A 48 -10.59 2.95 6.96
N HIS A 49 -10.94 2.09 7.91
CA HIS A 49 -10.31 0.76 8.06
C HIS A 49 -10.51 -0.10 6.80
N ILE A 50 -11.76 -0.16 6.28
CA ILE A 50 -12.05 -0.95 5.08
C ILE A 50 -11.32 -0.37 3.85
N LEU A 51 -11.22 0.97 3.74
CA LEU A 51 -10.39 1.60 2.70
C LEU A 51 -8.95 1.10 2.77
N PHE A 52 -8.33 1.10 3.96
CA PHE A 52 -6.95 0.62 4.13
C PHE A 52 -6.82 -0.86 3.77
N GLU A 53 -7.78 -1.71 4.19
CA GLU A 53 -7.77 -3.11 3.80
C GLU A 53 -7.82 -3.31 2.28
N LEU A 54 -8.71 -2.59 1.58
CA LEU A 54 -8.83 -2.65 0.13
C LEU A 54 -7.57 -2.14 -0.56
N LEU A 55 -6.97 -1.06 -0.04
CA LEU A 55 -5.76 -0.48 -0.56
C LEU A 55 -4.58 -1.47 -0.42
N GLU A 56 -4.40 -2.06 0.76
CA GLU A 56 -3.31 -3.01 1.02
C GLU A 56 -3.46 -4.33 0.25
N ARG A 57 -4.68 -4.78 -0.06
CA ARG A 57 -4.92 -5.99 -0.87
C ARG A 57 -4.37 -5.90 -2.30
N GLN A 58 -4.12 -4.70 -2.79
CA GLN A 58 -3.54 -4.48 -4.12
C GLN A 58 -2.02 -4.64 -4.12
N PHE A 59 -1.39 -4.73 -2.95
CA PHE A 59 0.06 -4.75 -2.77
C PHE A 59 0.51 -5.93 -1.87
N PRO A 60 1.77 -6.35 -1.95
CA PRO A 60 2.77 -5.94 -2.93
C PRO A 60 2.45 -6.44 -4.34
N ILE A 61 3.02 -5.77 -5.36
CA ILE A 61 2.94 -6.24 -6.75
C ILE A 61 4.05 -7.26 -6.96
N ASP A 62 3.71 -8.53 -6.85
CA ASP A 62 4.66 -9.65 -7.04
C ASP A 62 4.46 -10.35 -8.40
N ASP A 63 3.36 -10.08 -9.09
CA ASP A 63 3.02 -10.62 -10.41
C ASP A 63 2.67 -9.47 -11.37
N LEU A 64 3.40 -9.39 -12.49
CA LEU A 64 3.18 -8.39 -13.55
C LEU A 64 1.85 -8.56 -14.32
N HIS A 65 1.21 -9.75 -14.20
CA HIS A 65 -0.12 -9.96 -14.77
C HIS A 65 -1.24 -9.34 -13.92
N ARG A 66 -0.93 -8.92 -12.69
CA ARG A 66 -1.85 -8.20 -11.82
C ARG A 66 -1.54 -6.71 -11.87
N THR A 67 -2.44 -5.97 -12.49
CA THR A 67 -2.41 -4.51 -12.50
C THR A 67 -3.26 -3.98 -11.36
N VAL A 68 -2.79 -2.97 -10.67
CA VAL A 68 -3.59 -2.25 -9.66
C VAL A 68 -4.84 -1.68 -10.32
N GLN A 69 -6.00 -1.88 -9.70
CA GLN A 69 -7.31 -1.51 -10.29
C GLN A 69 -7.88 -0.23 -9.67
N LEU A 70 -7.74 -0.06 -8.35
CA LEU A 70 -8.32 1.07 -7.64
C LEU A 70 -7.27 2.16 -7.43
N HIS A 71 -7.48 3.31 -8.06
CA HIS A 71 -6.50 4.41 -8.12
C HIS A 71 -6.99 5.70 -7.48
N SER A 72 -8.29 5.92 -7.51
CA SER A 72 -8.89 7.17 -7.10
C SER A 72 -9.84 7.01 -5.93
N PRO A 73 -10.11 8.08 -5.16
CA PRO A 73 -11.15 8.06 -4.13
C PRO A 73 -12.52 7.58 -4.66
N SER A 74 -12.83 7.86 -5.93
CA SER A 74 -14.07 7.42 -6.56
C SER A 74 -14.12 5.91 -6.72
N ASP A 75 -13.01 5.28 -7.17
CA ASP A 75 -12.95 3.82 -7.35
C ASP A 75 -13.18 3.10 -6.03
N PHE A 76 -12.53 3.58 -4.95
CA PHE A 76 -12.74 3.03 -3.61
C PHE A 76 -14.15 3.26 -3.07
N ALA A 77 -14.73 4.44 -3.33
CA ALA A 77 -16.10 4.75 -2.90
C ALA A 77 -17.12 3.86 -3.61
N GLU A 78 -16.93 3.62 -4.90
CA GLU A 78 -17.74 2.67 -5.69
C GLU A 78 -17.62 1.25 -5.15
N GLN A 79 -16.39 0.77 -4.91
CA GLN A 79 -16.14 -0.55 -4.33
C GLN A 79 -16.78 -0.72 -2.95
N LEU A 80 -16.85 0.34 -2.16
CA LEU A 80 -17.47 0.38 -0.83
C LEU A 80 -18.98 0.62 -0.88
N ASN A 81 -19.52 0.89 -2.07
CA ASN A 81 -20.93 1.27 -2.28
C ASN A 81 -21.37 2.46 -1.41
N ILE A 82 -20.51 3.48 -1.32
CA ILE A 82 -20.79 4.73 -0.61
C ILE A 82 -20.47 5.93 -1.50
N HIS A 83 -21.04 7.09 -1.14
CA HIS A 83 -20.71 8.32 -1.86
C HIS A 83 -19.27 8.78 -1.56
N VAL A 84 -18.54 9.24 -2.59
CA VAL A 84 -17.12 9.66 -2.46
C VAL A 84 -16.92 10.78 -1.42
N ASN A 85 -17.89 11.68 -1.25
CA ASN A 85 -17.81 12.73 -0.22
C ASN A 85 -17.89 12.14 1.20
N HIS A 86 -18.63 11.04 1.40
CA HIS A 86 -18.68 10.34 2.67
C HIS A 86 -17.35 9.67 2.97
N LEU A 87 -16.76 8.99 1.98
CA LEU A 87 -15.41 8.42 2.10
C LEU A 87 -14.38 9.51 2.47
N ASN A 88 -14.34 10.60 1.71
CA ASN A 88 -13.39 11.70 1.92
C ASN A 88 -13.52 12.32 3.32
N ARG A 89 -14.76 12.51 3.81
CA ARG A 89 -14.99 13.02 5.16
C ARG A 89 -14.48 12.06 6.22
N SER A 90 -14.82 10.77 6.10
CA SER A 90 -14.42 9.73 7.04
C SER A 90 -12.89 9.60 7.13
N VAL A 91 -12.21 9.53 5.99
CA VAL A 91 -10.75 9.44 5.95
C VAL A 91 -10.10 10.70 6.54
N LYS A 92 -10.61 11.88 6.19
CA LYS A 92 -10.09 13.15 6.71
C LYS A 92 -10.26 13.27 8.22
N GLU A 93 -11.41 12.84 8.75
CA GLU A 93 -11.70 12.83 10.18
C GLU A 93 -10.71 11.94 10.95
N VAL A 94 -10.45 10.73 10.43
CA VAL A 94 -9.62 9.72 11.12
C VAL A 94 -8.13 9.97 10.94
N THR A 95 -7.70 10.36 9.72
CA THR A 95 -6.27 10.43 9.37
C THR A 95 -5.70 11.85 9.33
N GLY A 96 -6.55 12.85 9.29
CA GLY A 96 -6.17 14.25 9.02
C GLY A 96 -5.80 14.52 7.56
N LYS A 97 -5.69 13.47 6.70
CA LYS A 97 -5.30 13.54 5.29
C LYS A 97 -6.50 13.38 4.37
N THR A 98 -6.39 13.85 3.14
CA THR A 98 -7.37 13.51 2.09
C THR A 98 -7.21 12.05 1.67
N THR A 99 -8.28 11.43 1.17
CA THR A 99 -8.24 10.06 0.62
C THR A 99 -7.21 9.95 -0.51
N GLY A 100 -7.12 10.96 -1.36
CA GLY A 100 -6.13 11.00 -2.44
C GLY A 100 -4.68 11.00 -1.94
N GLU A 101 -4.39 11.72 -0.85
CA GLU A 101 -3.04 11.70 -0.23
C GLU A 101 -2.71 10.33 0.35
N VAL A 102 -3.65 9.68 1.03
CA VAL A 102 -3.47 8.33 1.59
C VAL A 102 -3.16 7.32 0.47
N ILE A 103 -3.95 7.34 -0.60
CA ILE A 103 -3.73 6.47 -1.77
C ILE A 103 -2.36 6.76 -2.39
N ALA A 104 -2.05 8.02 -2.64
CA ALA A 104 -0.78 8.42 -3.27
C ALA A 104 0.45 8.00 -2.44
N GLU A 105 0.40 8.11 -1.11
CA GLU A 105 1.48 7.66 -0.22
C GLU A 105 1.73 6.15 -0.37
N ARG A 106 0.68 5.34 -0.43
CA ARG A 106 0.82 3.90 -0.58
C ARG A 106 1.37 3.51 -1.96
N PHE A 107 0.88 4.14 -3.02
CA PHE A 107 1.40 3.95 -4.37
C PHE A 107 2.88 4.35 -4.47
N LEU A 108 3.25 5.46 -3.83
CA LEU A 108 4.63 5.93 -3.82
C LEU A 108 5.57 4.95 -3.09
N LEU A 109 5.10 4.37 -1.98
CA LEU A 109 5.85 3.35 -1.25
C LEU A 109 6.15 2.14 -2.14
N GLU A 110 5.14 1.64 -2.85
CA GLU A 110 5.29 0.51 -3.77
C GLU A 110 6.17 0.86 -4.98
N ALA A 111 5.99 2.05 -5.55
CA ALA A 111 6.84 2.52 -6.63
C ALA A 111 8.33 2.55 -6.23
N LYS A 112 8.64 3.05 -5.03
CA LYS A 112 10.01 3.05 -4.50
C LYS A 112 10.54 1.64 -4.32
N ARG A 113 9.73 0.71 -3.77
CA ARG A 113 10.09 -0.69 -3.60
C ARG A 113 10.45 -1.33 -4.95
N LEU A 114 9.59 -1.18 -5.95
CA LEU A 114 9.81 -1.74 -7.29
C LEU A 114 11.03 -1.13 -7.97
N LEU A 115 11.24 0.18 -7.85
CA LEU A 115 12.41 0.85 -8.41
C LEU A 115 13.73 0.37 -7.83
N GLN A 116 13.76 0.01 -6.55
CA GLN A 116 14.98 -0.40 -5.85
C GLN A 116 15.23 -1.92 -5.88
N LEU A 117 14.17 -2.72 -5.84
CA LEU A 117 14.27 -4.16 -5.58
C LEU A 117 13.90 -5.02 -6.79
N SER A 118 13.40 -4.44 -7.88
CA SER A 118 13.03 -5.21 -9.07
C SER A 118 13.87 -4.83 -10.30
N PRO A 119 14.06 -5.77 -11.25
CA PRO A 119 14.72 -5.51 -12.53
C PRO A 119 13.81 -4.80 -13.54
N LEU A 120 12.55 -4.52 -13.19
CA LEU A 120 11.53 -3.99 -14.09
C LEU A 120 11.94 -2.63 -14.66
N SER A 121 11.66 -2.41 -15.94
CA SER A 121 11.77 -1.09 -16.56
C SER A 121 10.80 -0.09 -15.93
N ILE A 122 11.05 1.20 -16.14
CA ILE A 122 10.15 2.26 -15.66
C ILE A 122 8.74 2.11 -16.25
N SER A 123 8.66 1.66 -17.52
CA SER A 123 7.38 1.43 -18.19
C SER A 123 6.62 0.26 -17.59
N GLU A 124 7.29 -0.86 -17.31
CA GLU A 124 6.67 -2.02 -16.67
C GLU A 124 6.16 -1.67 -15.26
N ILE A 125 6.94 -0.94 -14.47
CA ILE A 125 6.51 -0.44 -13.16
C ILE A 125 5.27 0.47 -13.29
N SER A 126 5.28 1.36 -14.29
CA SER A 126 4.15 2.24 -14.56
C SER A 126 2.86 1.44 -14.81
N TYR A 127 2.93 0.45 -15.69
CA TYR A 127 1.77 -0.38 -16.04
C TYR A 127 1.34 -1.30 -14.89
N ALA A 128 2.28 -1.89 -14.17
CA ALA A 128 1.98 -2.70 -12.99
C ALA A 128 1.27 -1.91 -11.90
N LEU A 129 1.67 -0.65 -11.69
CA LEU A 129 0.98 0.30 -10.82
C LEU A 129 -0.33 0.82 -11.43
N GLY A 130 -0.72 0.40 -12.64
CA GLY A 130 -1.97 0.74 -13.30
C GLY A 130 -2.03 2.14 -13.93
N PHE A 131 -0.91 2.80 -14.12
CA PHE A 131 -0.89 4.02 -14.91
C PHE A 131 -1.09 3.72 -16.39
N SER A 132 -1.95 4.48 -17.05
CA SER A 132 -2.22 4.32 -18.49
C SER A 132 -1.00 4.60 -19.37
N GLU A 133 -0.08 5.43 -18.88
CA GLU A 133 1.12 5.85 -19.61
C GLU A 133 2.29 6.09 -18.65
N PRO A 134 3.54 5.76 -19.05
CA PRO A 134 4.73 6.02 -18.25
C PRO A 134 4.97 7.50 -17.93
N THR A 135 4.50 8.40 -18.79
CA THR A 135 4.55 9.86 -18.59
C THR A 135 3.76 10.29 -17.35
N ARG A 136 2.59 9.70 -17.12
CA ARG A 136 1.77 9.96 -15.92
C ARG A 136 2.44 9.47 -14.65
N PHE A 137 3.02 8.28 -14.70
CA PHE A 137 3.82 7.76 -13.59
C PHE A 137 5.02 8.65 -13.26
N ASN A 138 5.78 9.09 -14.29
CA ASN A 138 6.90 9.99 -14.11
C ASN A 138 6.48 11.30 -13.44
N ALA A 139 5.37 11.90 -13.89
CA ALA A 139 4.81 13.12 -13.30
C ALA A 139 4.37 12.91 -11.84
N PHE A 140 3.67 11.81 -11.57
CA PHE A 140 3.26 11.41 -10.23
C PHE A 140 4.48 11.27 -9.30
N PHE A 141 5.45 10.46 -9.69
CA PHE A 141 6.62 10.18 -8.87
C PHE A 141 7.46 11.44 -8.61
N LYS A 142 7.69 12.26 -9.65
CA LYS A 142 8.43 13.52 -9.52
C LYS A 142 7.69 14.52 -8.61
N ARG A 143 6.37 14.59 -8.70
CA ARG A 143 5.55 15.47 -7.84
C ARG A 143 5.72 15.13 -6.35
N HIS A 144 5.81 13.83 -6.02
CA HIS A 144 5.86 13.39 -4.62
C HIS A 144 7.28 13.22 -4.06
N THR A 145 8.31 13.13 -4.92
CA THR A 145 9.71 12.89 -4.49
C THR A 145 10.68 13.99 -4.90
N ASN A 146 10.25 14.94 -5.72
CA ASN A 146 11.08 15.93 -6.40
C ASN A 146 12.18 15.31 -7.29
N MET A 147 12.11 14.01 -7.61
CA MET A 147 13.07 13.28 -8.41
C MET A 147 12.38 12.47 -9.50
N ALA A 148 13.05 12.31 -10.66
CA ALA A 148 12.58 11.36 -11.66
C ALA A 148 12.79 9.91 -11.19
N PRO A 149 11.91 8.93 -11.57
CA PRO A 149 12.08 7.52 -11.23
C PRO A 149 13.45 6.95 -11.64
N THR A 150 13.95 7.35 -12.80
CA THR A 150 15.28 6.94 -13.30
C THR A 150 16.43 7.42 -12.42
N ALA A 151 16.34 8.63 -11.89
CA ALA A 151 17.33 9.18 -10.97
C ALA A 151 17.24 8.52 -9.58
N PHE A 152 16.03 8.17 -9.14
CA PHE A 152 15.80 7.47 -7.88
C PHE A 152 16.38 6.05 -7.89
N ARG A 153 16.24 5.33 -9.02
CA ARG A 153 16.79 3.96 -9.18
C ARG A 153 18.32 3.90 -9.10
N LYS A 154 19.01 4.96 -9.55
CA LYS A 154 20.49 5.00 -9.56
C LYS A 154 21.10 5.30 -8.19
N LYS A 155 20.30 5.63 -7.21
CA LYS A 155 20.72 5.87 -5.84
C LYS A 155 20.82 4.58 -5.03
#